data_d62f6e97c44bfcb51d7d4e50237c9e38
#
_entry.id   d62f6e97c44bfcb51d7d4e50237c9e38
#
_cell.length_a   1.000
_cell.length_b   1.000
_cell.length_c   1.000
_cell.angle_alpha   90.00
_cell.angle_beta   90.00
_cell.angle_gamma   90.00
#
_symmetry.space_group_name_H-M   'P 1'
#
loop_
_entity.id
_entity.type
_entity.pdbx_description
1 polymer ?
#
loop_
_entity_poly.entity_id
_entity_poly.type
_entity_poly.pdbx_seq_one_letter_code
_entity_poly.pdbx_strand_id
1 'polypeptide(L)'
;MNLSELSLRRPVLAMVCSILIVIFGVIGYSFLSVREYPAIDPAVINVKTSYVGANPDIIEQQITEPLEKAINGVQGVVNITSTSTQGTSNITVEFELGVDLEQAANDVRDKVSQATINLPQDIDAPPTVTKSDSDSDPIVFLQIQGENKNLMELTDYAENVVQEQLQTIPGVSSVNVFGRRYSMRLWIDPTKLVAHKLTIGDIKAALDRENIELPGGKIRGNETQLIIKTFGKLTTAEDFNDLILREDNNGVIRFKDVGIAELAPENEEASSRKNNVPCVSMGIVAQPGSNQIEIVDEIYKRLDKIKKEMPPDIILGVGYDRTTFVRKAIFEVKETLIIAISLV
;
A
#
# COMPACT_ATOMS: atom_id res chain seq x y z
N MET A 1 -13.69 34.58 -50.15
CA MET A 1 -14.28 33.27 -50.49
C MET A 1 -14.70 32.65 -49.20
N ASN A 2 -16.00 32.46 -49.03
CA ASN A 2 -16.53 31.84 -47.81
C ASN A 2 -16.39 30.32 -47.90
N LEU A 3 -16.14 29.64 -46.75
CA LEU A 3 -15.99 28.19 -46.68
C LEU A 3 -17.14 27.41 -47.32
N SER A 4 -18.38 27.94 -47.17
CA SER A 4 -19.60 27.42 -47.79
C SER A 4 -19.56 27.44 -49.31
N GLU A 5 -19.01 28.52 -49.91
CA GLU A 5 -18.91 28.69 -51.36
C GLU A 5 -17.87 27.72 -51.95
N LEU A 6 -16.77 27.48 -51.23
CA LEU A 6 -15.74 26.53 -51.60
C LEU A 6 -16.26 25.08 -51.56
N SER A 7 -17.05 24.72 -50.52
CA SER A 7 -17.68 23.41 -50.37
C SER A 7 -18.70 23.12 -51.51
N LEU A 8 -19.46 24.11 -51.93
CA LEU A 8 -20.44 23.95 -53.04
C LEU A 8 -19.72 23.82 -54.41
N ARG A 9 -18.60 24.51 -54.60
CA ARG A 9 -17.82 24.45 -55.86
C ARG A 9 -16.96 23.19 -55.99
N ARG A 10 -16.60 22.55 -54.84
CA ARG A 10 -15.72 21.33 -54.81
C ARG A 10 -16.32 20.29 -53.88
N PRO A 11 -17.40 19.63 -54.23
CA PRO A 11 -18.08 18.68 -53.33
C PRO A 11 -17.22 17.48 -52.91
N VAL A 12 -16.31 17.01 -53.81
CA VAL A 12 -15.38 15.90 -53.47
C VAL A 12 -14.40 16.32 -52.39
N LEU A 13 -13.90 17.54 -52.42
CA LEU A 13 -12.99 18.06 -51.40
C LEU A 13 -13.70 18.18 -50.04
N ALA A 14 -14.94 18.65 -50.04
CA ALA A 14 -15.77 18.74 -48.82
C ALA A 14 -16.01 17.38 -48.22
N MET A 15 -16.35 16.38 -49.07
CA MET A 15 -16.60 14.98 -48.61
C MET A 15 -15.32 14.34 -48.01
N VAL A 16 -14.16 14.51 -48.66
CA VAL A 16 -12.89 14.00 -48.17
C VAL A 16 -12.51 14.64 -46.83
N CYS A 17 -12.66 15.96 -46.69
CA CYS A 17 -12.41 16.66 -45.42
C CYS A 17 -13.36 16.18 -44.31
N SER A 18 -14.62 15.97 -44.60
CA SER A 18 -15.58 15.46 -43.63
C SER A 18 -15.25 14.04 -43.18
N ILE A 19 -14.88 13.17 -44.12
CA ILE A 19 -14.42 11.80 -43.79
C ILE A 19 -13.17 11.83 -42.93
N LEU A 20 -12.18 12.67 -43.25
CA LEU A 20 -10.96 12.81 -42.46
C LEU A 20 -11.27 13.29 -41.02
N ILE A 21 -12.15 14.27 -40.86
CA ILE A 21 -12.57 14.76 -39.54
C ILE A 21 -13.23 13.64 -38.73
N VAL A 22 -14.09 12.84 -39.36
CA VAL A 22 -14.73 11.69 -38.68
C VAL A 22 -13.69 10.65 -38.28
N ILE A 23 -12.75 10.30 -39.19
CA ILE A 23 -11.69 9.34 -38.89
C ILE A 23 -10.82 9.83 -37.73
N PHE A 24 -10.37 11.09 -37.78
CA PHE A 24 -9.58 11.66 -36.67
C PHE A 24 -10.39 11.74 -35.39
N GLY A 25 -11.69 12.03 -35.46
CA GLY A 25 -12.59 12.02 -34.30
C GLY A 25 -12.70 10.62 -33.65
N VAL A 26 -12.86 9.58 -34.46
CA VAL A 26 -12.94 8.18 -33.97
C VAL A 26 -11.60 7.75 -33.37
N ILE A 27 -10.49 8.05 -34.03
CA ILE A 27 -9.16 7.75 -33.51
C ILE A 27 -8.91 8.52 -32.21
N GLY A 28 -9.16 9.84 -32.19
CA GLY A 28 -8.98 10.67 -31.00
C GLY A 28 -9.83 10.21 -29.83
N TYR A 29 -11.06 9.75 -30.08
CA TYR A 29 -11.94 9.20 -29.05
C TYR A 29 -11.36 7.95 -28.35
N SER A 30 -10.65 7.10 -29.11
CA SER A 30 -10.03 5.90 -28.54
C SER A 30 -8.83 6.19 -27.61
N PHE A 31 -8.23 7.39 -27.69
CA PHE A 31 -7.15 7.83 -26.81
C PHE A 31 -7.60 8.68 -25.62
N LEU A 32 -8.90 8.98 -25.50
CA LEU A 32 -9.41 9.72 -24.35
C LEU A 32 -9.43 8.85 -23.10
N SER A 33 -8.61 9.24 -22.10
CA SER A 33 -8.71 8.66 -20.76
C SER A 33 -9.98 9.15 -20.07
N VAL A 34 -10.70 8.23 -19.44
CA VAL A 34 -11.92 8.54 -18.68
C VAL A 34 -11.59 8.56 -17.21
N ARG A 35 -11.84 9.70 -16.55
CA ARG A 35 -11.70 9.92 -15.11
C ARG A 35 -13.02 10.33 -14.50
N GLU A 36 -13.19 10.06 -13.20
CA GLU A 36 -14.36 10.48 -12.44
C GLU A 36 -14.37 11.99 -12.20
N TYR A 37 -13.19 12.55 -11.90
CA TYR A 37 -13.00 13.99 -11.62
C TYR A 37 -11.99 14.61 -12.58
N PRO A 38 -12.13 15.92 -12.89
CA PRO A 38 -11.09 16.66 -13.62
C PRO A 38 -9.77 16.66 -12.83
N ALA A 39 -8.64 16.59 -13.50
CA ALA A 39 -7.32 16.68 -12.89
C ALA A 39 -6.99 18.14 -12.51
N ILE A 40 -7.71 18.70 -11.53
CA ILE A 40 -7.50 20.08 -11.02
C ILE A 40 -7.14 20.00 -9.52
N ASP A 41 -6.54 18.91 -9.09
CA ASP A 41 -6.20 18.75 -7.69
C ASP A 41 -4.88 19.45 -7.36
N PRO A 42 -4.78 20.11 -6.19
CA PRO A 42 -3.50 20.56 -5.69
C PRO A 42 -2.55 19.38 -5.54
N ALA A 43 -1.25 19.61 -5.73
CA ALA A 43 -0.26 18.61 -5.43
C ALA A 43 -0.30 18.30 -3.92
N VAL A 44 -0.47 17.05 -3.55
CA VAL A 44 -0.51 16.60 -2.16
C VAL A 44 0.59 15.58 -1.92
N ILE A 45 1.33 15.77 -0.83
CA ILE A 45 2.41 14.86 -0.43
C ILE A 45 2.15 14.38 0.98
N ASN A 46 2.22 13.06 1.18
CA ASN A 46 2.10 12.43 2.48
C ASN A 46 3.46 11.98 2.99
N VAL A 47 3.78 12.37 4.23
CA VAL A 47 4.96 11.90 4.96
C VAL A 47 4.50 11.04 6.11
N LYS A 48 4.86 9.76 6.08
CA LYS A 48 4.49 8.79 7.11
C LYS A 48 5.73 8.29 7.83
N THR A 49 5.66 8.27 9.16
CA THR A 49 6.71 7.73 10.03
C THR A 49 6.09 6.76 11.02
N SER A 50 6.74 5.62 11.22
CA SER A 50 6.36 4.62 12.21
C SER A 50 7.36 4.61 13.37
N TYR A 51 6.84 4.60 14.60
CA TYR A 51 7.61 4.44 15.82
C TYR A 51 6.79 3.60 16.80
N VAL A 52 6.87 2.30 16.63
CA VAL A 52 6.04 1.32 17.33
C VAL A 52 6.25 1.42 18.84
N GLY A 53 5.14 1.43 19.60
CA GLY A 53 5.16 1.51 21.06
C GLY A 53 5.13 2.93 21.63
N ALA A 54 5.38 3.97 20.83
CA ALA A 54 5.30 5.35 21.27
C ALA A 54 3.83 5.80 21.41
N ASN A 55 3.53 6.56 22.46
CA ASN A 55 2.22 7.19 22.61
C ASN A 55 2.06 8.42 21.68
N PRO A 56 0.84 8.92 21.44
CA PRO A 56 0.60 10.06 20.54
C PRO A 56 1.38 11.32 20.92
N ASP A 57 1.54 11.63 22.21
CA ASP A 57 2.27 12.81 22.66
C ASP A 57 3.77 12.74 22.33
N ILE A 58 4.37 11.55 22.45
CA ILE A 58 5.77 11.32 22.06
C ILE A 58 5.91 11.42 20.54
N ILE A 59 4.99 10.82 19.78
CA ILE A 59 4.98 10.92 18.31
C ILE A 59 4.90 12.38 17.89
N GLU A 60 4.01 13.17 18.51
CA GLU A 60 3.85 14.58 18.18
C GLU A 60 5.15 15.36 18.43
N GLN A 61 5.69 15.27 19.64
CA GLN A 61 6.83 16.08 20.07
C GLN A 61 8.15 15.67 19.40
N GLN A 62 8.38 14.36 19.22
CA GLN A 62 9.68 13.87 18.76
C GLN A 62 9.76 13.58 17.25
N ILE A 63 8.61 13.44 16.59
CA ILE A 63 8.55 13.09 15.18
C ILE A 63 7.79 14.13 14.37
N THR A 64 6.51 14.35 14.69
CA THR A 64 5.62 15.20 13.90
C THR A 64 6.11 16.64 13.85
N GLU A 65 6.34 17.25 15.02
CA GLU A 65 6.74 18.65 15.15
C GLU A 65 8.10 18.96 14.49
N PRO A 66 9.17 18.16 14.66
CA PRO A 66 10.43 18.36 13.94
C PRO A 66 10.28 18.23 12.41
N LEU A 67 9.48 17.31 11.93
CA LEU A 67 9.21 17.13 10.49
C LEU A 67 8.40 18.29 9.93
N GLU A 68 7.32 18.72 10.62
CA GLU A 68 6.53 19.88 10.21
C GLU A 68 7.38 21.15 10.08
N LYS A 69 8.23 21.41 11.09
CA LYS A 69 9.15 22.57 11.06
C LYS A 69 10.08 22.56 9.85
N ALA A 70 10.56 21.37 9.47
CA ALA A 70 11.42 21.22 8.30
C ALA A 70 10.65 21.40 6.99
N ILE A 71 9.45 20.81 6.89
CA ILE A 71 8.60 20.83 5.70
C ILE A 71 8.01 22.22 5.45
N ASN A 72 7.68 22.97 6.51
CA ASN A 72 7.12 24.31 6.40
C ASN A 72 8.02 25.31 5.65
N GLY A 73 9.32 24.98 5.50
CA GLY A 73 10.27 25.76 4.69
C GLY A 73 10.26 25.42 3.21
N VAL A 74 9.40 24.53 2.71
CA VAL A 74 9.30 24.17 1.29
C VAL A 74 8.46 25.21 0.56
N GLN A 75 8.90 25.61 -0.63
CA GLN A 75 8.21 26.63 -1.43
C GLN A 75 6.90 26.09 -2.00
N GLY A 76 5.85 26.92 -1.99
CA GLY A 76 4.54 26.57 -2.55
C GLY A 76 3.63 25.76 -1.62
N VAL A 77 4.02 25.54 -0.38
CA VAL A 77 3.15 24.90 0.62
C VAL A 77 2.04 25.88 1.02
N VAL A 78 0.79 25.41 0.93
CA VAL A 78 -0.42 26.15 1.34
C VAL A 78 -0.92 25.68 2.69
N ASN A 79 -0.93 24.37 2.92
CA ASN A 79 -1.45 23.78 4.13
C ASN A 79 -0.64 22.56 4.56
N ILE A 80 -0.48 22.39 5.87
CA ILE A 80 0.10 21.17 6.47
C ILE A 80 -0.90 20.69 7.51
N THR A 81 -1.34 19.45 7.35
CA THR A 81 -2.23 18.76 8.29
C THR A 81 -1.53 17.53 8.81
N SER A 82 -1.45 17.40 10.13
CA SER A 82 -0.76 16.25 10.75
C SER A 82 -1.67 15.50 11.69
N THR A 83 -1.47 14.20 11.74
CA THR A 83 -2.18 13.31 12.66
C THR A 83 -1.16 12.42 13.36
N SER A 84 -1.08 12.57 14.68
CA SER A 84 -0.25 11.75 15.57
C SER A 84 -1.13 10.74 16.29
N THR A 85 -0.89 9.46 16.01
CA THR A 85 -1.58 8.33 16.65
C THR A 85 -0.58 7.45 17.38
N GLN A 86 -1.05 6.42 18.08
CA GLN A 86 -0.17 5.47 18.72
C GLN A 86 0.74 4.80 17.68
N GLY A 87 2.04 5.00 17.80
CA GLY A 87 3.05 4.40 16.94
C GLY A 87 3.16 4.98 15.52
N THR A 88 2.40 6.02 15.16
CA THR A 88 2.43 6.54 13.77
C THR A 88 2.21 8.04 13.71
N SER A 89 3.06 8.72 12.94
CA SER A 89 2.88 10.10 12.47
C SER A 89 2.51 10.09 10.98
N ASN A 90 1.50 10.86 10.61
CA ASN A 90 1.10 11.08 9.22
C ASN A 90 0.94 12.58 8.97
N ILE A 91 1.76 13.14 8.08
CA ILE A 91 1.78 14.56 7.73
C ILE A 91 1.36 14.68 6.27
N THR A 92 0.28 15.42 6.02
CA THR A 92 -0.22 15.72 4.67
C THR A 92 0.13 17.16 4.33
N VAL A 93 0.83 17.35 3.23
CA VAL A 93 1.30 18.65 2.74
C VAL A 93 0.59 18.99 1.44
N GLU A 94 -0.16 20.07 1.41
CA GLU A 94 -0.88 20.58 0.24
C GLU A 94 -0.13 21.75 -0.36
N PHE A 95 0.01 21.76 -1.69
CA PHE A 95 0.72 22.78 -2.45
C PHE A 95 -0.24 23.64 -3.26
N GLU A 96 0.25 24.79 -3.72
CA GLU A 96 -0.47 25.66 -4.64
C GLU A 96 -0.81 24.93 -5.96
N LEU A 97 -1.92 25.32 -6.57
CA LEU A 97 -2.31 24.80 -7.88
C LEU A 97 -1.24 25.13 -8.94
N GLY A 98 -0.84 24.11 -9.70
CA GLY A 98 0.16 24.25 -10.77
C GLY A 98 1.60 24.00 -10.33
N VAL A 99 1.85 23.69 -9.06
CA VAL A 99 3.16 23.21 -8.60
C VAL A 99 3.42 21.82 -9.18
N ASP A 100 4.63 21.59 -9.67
CA ASP A 100 5.06 20.28 -10.16
C ASP A 100 5.18 19.30 -8.98
N LEU A 101 4.34 18.27 -9.00
CA LEU A 101 4.27 17.24 -7.94
C LEU A 101 5.60 16.50 -7.76
N GLU A 102 6.37 16.30 -8.85
CA GLU A 102 7.68 15.62 -8.78
C GLU A 102 8.70 16.49 -8.07
N GLN A 103 8.77 17.76 -8.42
CA GLN A 103 9.67 18.70 -7.78
C GLN A 103 9.31 18.90 -6.31
N ALA A 104 8.03 19.12 -6.00
CA ALA A 104 7.55 19.24 -4.62
C ALA A 104 7.88 17.99 -3.76
N ALA A 105 7.70 16.78 -4.32
CA ALA A 105 8.03 15.56 -3.62
C ALA A 105 9.54 15.42 -3.34
N ASN A 106 10.39 15.87 -4.27
CA ASN A 106 11.83 15.88 -4.06
C ASN A 106 12.24 16.89 -2.99
N ASP A 107 11.67 18.10 -3.02
CA ASP A 107 11.95 19.15 -2.04
C ASP A 107 11.53 18.73 -0.64
N VAL A 108 10.33 18.12 -0.49
CA VAL A 108 9.88 17.54 0.78
C VAL A 108 10.80 16.41 1.24
N ARG A 109 11.21 15.52 0.34
CA ARG A 109 12.12 14.41 0.68
C ARG A 109 13.47 14.89 1.19
N ASP A 110 14.01 15.94 0.56
CA ASP A 110 15.27 16.55 0.97
C ASP A 110 15.15 17.18 2.37
N LYS A 111 14.04 17.88 2.66
CA LYS A 111 13.78 18.47 3.99
C LYS A 111 13.57 17.41 5.06
N VAL A 112 12.80 16.35 4.75
CA VAL A 112 12.59 15.21 5.64
C VAL A 112 13.91 14.49 5.93
N SER A 113 14.75 14.28 4.92
CA SER A 113 16.07 13.66 5.08
C SER A 113 16.99 14.50 5.98
N GLN A 114 16.99 15.82 5.84
CA GLN A 114 17.73 16.72 6.73
C GLN A 114 17.20 16.66 8.18
N ALA A 115 15.88 16.57 8.36
CA ALA A 115 15.26 16.50 9.67
C ALA A 115 15.48 15.16 10.38
N THR A 116 15.79 14.08 9.64
CA THR A 116 15.98 12.73 10.19
C THR A 116 17.09 12.68 11.26
N ILE A 117 18.08 13.58 11.19
CA ILE A 117 19.14 13.69 12.21
C ILE A 117 18.57 14.07 13.58
N ASN A 118 17.47 14.81 13.61
CA ASN A 118 16.82 15.28 14.83
C ASN A 118 15.78 14.29 15.38
N LEU A 119 15.48 13.23 14.65
CA LEU A 119 14.53 12.19 15.07
C LEU A 119 15.21 11.18 16.01
N PRO A 120 14.45 10.45 16.84
CA PRO A 120 14.96 9.35 17.63
C PRO A 120 15.66 8.33 16.74
N GLN A 121 16.81 7.83 17.18
CA GLN A 121 17.62 6.88 16.39
C GLN A 121 17.04 5.45 16.39
N ASP A 122 16.11 5.18 17.26
CA ASP A 122 15.43 3.90 17.45
C ASP A 122 14.06 3.82 16.76
N ILE A 123 13.77 4.75 15.81
CA ILE A 123 12.60 4.63 14.94
C ILE A 123 12.70 3.38 14.06
N ASP A 124 11.57 2.69 13.85
CA ASP A 124 11.54 1.41 13.13
C ASP A 124 12.01 1.51 11.67
N ALA A 125 11.69 2.63 11.01
CA ALA A 125 12.11 2.91 9.64
C ALA A 125 12.18 4.43 9.40
N PRO A 126 13.01 4.89 8.46
CA PRO A 126 13.03 6.29 8.04
C PRO A 126 11.67 6.77 7.55
N PRO A 127 11.35 8.07 7.71
CA PRO A 127 10.12 8.64 7.18
C PRO A 127 9.94 8.38 5.69
N THR A 128 8.75 7.94 5.29
CA THR A 128 8.41 7.64 3.89
C THR A 128 7.63 8.81 3.29
N VAL A 129 8.12 9.34 2.16
CA VAL A 129 7.48 10.43 1.42
C VAL A 129 6.77 9.86 0.19
N THR A 130 5.46 9.97 0.15
CA THR A 130 4.60 9.49 -0.95
C THR A 130 3.78 10.63 -1.54
N LYS A 131 3.59 10.58 -2.85
CA LYS A 131 2.70 11.49 -3.56
C LYS A 131 1.26 11.00 -3.38
N SER A 132 0.36 11.92 -3.18
CA SER A 132 -1.07 11.66 -3.15
C SER A 132 -1.75 12.57 -4.18
N ASP A 133 -2.63 12.00 -4.97
CA ASP A 133 -3.54 12.73 -5.82
C ASP A 133 -4.96 12.15 -5.64
N SER A 134 -5.95 12.72 -6.31
CA SER A 134 -7.33 12.23 -6.29
C SER A 134 -7.46 10.78 -6.80
N ASP A 135 -6.48 10.30 -7.55
CA ASP A 135 -6.44 8.94 -8.09
C ASP A 135 -5.75 7.95 -7.10
N SER A 136 -5.28 8.43 -5.93
CA SER A 136 -4.66 7.59 -4.90
C SER A 136 -5.67 6.71 -4.13
N ASP A 137 -6.96 6.98 -4.26
CA ASP A 137 -8.01 6.16 -3.68
C ASP A 137 -8.18 4.82 -4.44
N PRO A 138 -8.49 3.73 -3.74
CA PRO A 138 -8.76 2.46 -4.40
C PRO A 138 -9.96 2.55 -5.35
N ILE A 139 -9.75 2.11 -6.59
CA ILE A 139 -10.80 2.06 -7.62
C ILE A 139 -11.71 0.83 -7.47
N VAL A 140 -11.15 -0.25 -6.91
CA VAL A 140 -11.87 -1.50 -6.63
C VAL A 140 -11.45 -2.04 -5.27
N PHE A 141 -12.42 -2.51 -4.50
CA PHE A 141 -12.19 -3.31 -3.31
C PHE A 141 -12.59 -4.76 -3.59
N LEU A 142 -11.65 -5.67 -3.41
CA LEU A 142 -11.88 -7.12 -3.41
C LEU A 142 -11.99 -7.62 -1.97
N GLN A 143 -12.68 -8.73 -1.79
CA GLN A 143 -12.87 -9.35 -0.49
C GLN A 143 -12.67 -10.84 -0.60
N ILE A 144 -11.87 -11.37 0.33
CA ILE A 144 -11.56 -12.79 0.45
C ILE A 144 -12.18 -13.31 1.73
N GLN A 145 -12.95 -14.38 1.63
CA GLN A 145 -13.59 -15.08 2.74
C GLN A 145 -13.26 -16.57 2.64
N GLY A 146 -13.28 -17.26 3.76
CA GLY A 146 -13.07 -18.71 3.83
C GLY A 146 -13.91 -19.31 4.95
N GLU A 147 -14.50 -20.48 4.71
CA GLU A 147 -15.34 -21.14 5.71
C GLU A 147 -14.52 -21.80 6.82
N ASN A 148 -13.35 -22.37 6.48
CA ASN A 148 -12.49 -23.12 7.39
C ASN A 148 -11.07 -22.53 7.51
N LYS A 149 -10.90 -21.25 7.13
CA LYS A 149 -9.63 -20.54 7.16
C LYS A 149 -9.69 -19.40 8.18
N ASN A 150 -8.62 -19.26 8.96
CA ASN A 150 -8.49 -18.09 9.81
C ASN A 150 -8.10 -16.85 8.98
N LEU A 151 -8.31 -15.64 9.55
CA LEU A 151 -8.01 -14.39 8.84
C LEU A 151 -6.53 -14.23 8.50
N MET A 152 -5.62 -14.83 9.25
CA MET A 152 -4.18 -14.77 8.99
C MET A 152 -3.81 -15.62 7.77
N GLU A 153 -4.36 -16.84 7.64
CA GLU A 153 -4.18 -17.68 6.45
C GLU A 153 -4.75 -17.03 5.19
N LEU A 154 -5.93 -16.39 5.33
CA LEU A 154 -6.54 -15.65 4.23
C LEU A 154 -5.72 -14.41 3.84
N THR A 155 -5.09 -13.75 4.80
CA THR A 155 -4.20 -12.61 4.55
C THR A 155 -2.94 -13.05 3.82
N ASP A 156 -2.32 -14.14 4.28
CA ASP A 156 -1.15 -14.73 3.63
C ASP A 156 -1.45 -15.13 2.17
N TYR A 157 -2.60 -15.77 1.93
CA TYR A 157 -3.05 -16.10 0.59
C TYR A 157 -3.32 -14.85 -0.26
N ALA A 158 -3.93 -13.81 0.34
CA ALA A 158 -4.18 -12.55 -0.33
C ALA A 158 -2.88 -11.85 -0.77
N GLU A 159 -1.87 -11.82 0.08
CA GLU A 159 -0.58 -11.16 -0.18
C GLU A 159 0.28 -11.96 -1.17
N ASN A 160 0.45 -13.25 -0.94
CA ASN A 160 1.40 -14.06 -1.71
C ASN A 160 0.85 -14.62 -3.03
N VAL A 161 -0.48 -14.64 -3.21
CA VAL A 161 -1.09 -15.20 -4.44
C VAL A 161 -1.90 -14.15 -5.20
N VAL A 162 -2.85 -13.50 -4.53
CA VAL A 162 -3.79 -12.61 -5.23
C VAL A 162 -3.16 -11.26 -5.53
N GLN A 163 -2.48 -10.67 -4.56
CA GLN A 163 -1.81 -9.38 -4.69
C GLN A 163 -0.76 -9.40 -5.81
N GLU A 164 0.11 -10.41 -5.82
CA GLU A 164 1.16 -10.53 -6.84
C GLU A 164 0.59 -10.58 -8.25
N GLN A 165 -0.49 -11.34 -8.46
CA GLN A 165 -1.13 -11.43 -9.77
C GLN A 165 -1.81 -10.12 -10.20
N LEU A 166 -2.39 -9.37 -9.27
CA LEU A 166 -3.09 -8.11 -9.57
C LEU A 166 -2.12 -6.95 -9.78
N GLN A 167 -0.98 -6.92 -9.07
CA GLN A 167 0.04 -5.88 -9.25
C GLN A 167 0.70 -5.90 -10.63
N THR A 168 0.66 -7.04 -11.33
CA THR A 168 1.20 -7.15 -12.69
C THR A 168 0.29 -6.57 -13.78
N ILE A 169 -0.91 -6.11 -13.43
CA ILE A 169 -1.84 -5.49 -14.38
C ILE A 169 -1.33 -4.10 -14.75
N PRO A 170 -1.15 -3.79 -16.06
CA PRO A 170 -0.74 -2.46 -16.49
C PRO A 170 -1.70 -1.37 -15.99
N GLY A 171 -1.14 -0.30 -15.44
CA GLY A 171 -1.92 0.80 -14.89
C GLY A 171 -2.31 0.65 -13.41
N VAL A 172 -2.04 -0.49 -12.77
CA VAL A 172 -2.14 -0.64 -11.31
C VAL A 172 -0.90 -0.02 -10.66
N SER A 173 -1.11 0.85 -9.67
CA SER A 173 -0.05 1.46 -8.86
C SER A 173 0.31 0.60 -7.66
N SER A 174 -0.70 0.19 -6.90
CA SER A 174 -0.53 -0.66 -5.73
C SER A 174 -1.78 -1.49 -5.44
N VAL A 175 -1.59 -2.59 -4.73
CA VAL A 175 -2.68 -3.39 -4.16
C VAL A 175 -2.45 -3.46 -2.65
N ASN A 176 -3.32 -2.84 -1.89
CA ASN A 176 -3.22 -2.75 -0.44
C ASN A 176 -4.07 -3.85 0.21
N VAL A 177 -3.47 -4.71 1.01
CA VAL A 177 -4.17 -5.79 1.72
C VAL A 177 -4.48 -5.34 3.14
N PHE A 178 -5.77 -5.37 3.50
CA PHE A 178 -6.30 -5.06 4.83
C PHE A 178 -6.72 -6.36 5.50
N GLY A 179 -5.78 -6.99 6.17
CA GLY A 179 -5.95 -8.27 6.81
C GLY A 179 -5.21 -8.36 8.14
N ARG A 180 -5.07 -9.56 8.66
CA ARG A 180 -4.32 -9.85 9.88
C ARG A 180 -3.08 -10.66 9.52
N ARG A 181 -1.91 -10.01 9.51
CA ARG A 181 -0.64 -10.69 9.28
C ARG A 181 -0.23 -11.51 10.47
N TYR A 182 0.51 -12.58 10.20
CA TYR A 182 1.17 -13.34 11.24
C TYR A 182 2.27 -12.52 11.90
N SER A 183 2.31 -12.57 13.24
CA SER A 183 3.38 -12.02 14.05
C SER A 183 3.71 -12.95 15.20
N MET A 184 4.97 -13.01 15.60
CA MET A 184 5.35 -13.71 16.82
C MET A 184 5.13 -12.77 18.01
N ARG A 185 4.14 -13.07 18.83
CA ARG A 185 3.83 -12.29 20.03
C ARG A 185 4.50 -12.87 21.25
N LEU A 186 5.19 -12.01 21.98
CA LEU A 186 5.89 -12.34 23.21
C LEU A 186 5.12 -11.74 24.39
N TRP A 187 4.28 -12.54 25.02
CA TRP A 187 3.53 -12.14 26.21
C TRP A 187 4.41 -12.27 27.44
N ILE A 188 4.73 -11.16 28.07
CA ILE A 188 5.64 -11.09 29.21
C ILE A 188 4.82 -10.99 30.50
N ASP A 189 5.17 -11.82 31.50
CA ASP A 189 4.63 -11.73 32.86
C ASP A 189 5.52 -10.80 33.69
N PRO A 190 5.07 -9.60 34.09
CA PRO A 190 5.88 -8.65 34.84
C PRO A 190 6.34 -9.19 36.19
N THR A 191 5.53 -10.04 36.82
CA THR A 191 5.85 -10.64 38.13
C THR A 191 7.03 -11.59 38.04
N LYS A 192 7.00 -12.45 37.03
CA LYS A 192 8.10 -13.39 36.76
C LYS A 192 9.37 -12.67 36.30
N LEU A 193 9.22 -11.59 35.50
CA LEU A 193 10.33 -10.77 35.04
C LEU A 193 11.11 -10.19 36.23
N VAL A 194 10.37 -9.59 37.17
CA VAL A 194 10.96 -9.01 38.41
C VAL A 194 11.59 -10.10 39.28
N ALA A 195 10.96 -11.27 39.42
CA ALA A 195 11.48 -12.40 40.20
C ALA A 195 12.86 -12.87 39.67
N HIS A 196 13.04 -12.85 38.36
CA HIS A 196 14.30 -13.20 37.70
C HIS A 196 15.27 -12.02 37.56
N LYS A 197 14.89 -10.82 38.04
CA LYS A 197 15.67 -9.57 37.94
C LYS A 197 16.05 -9.24 36.49
N LEU A 198 15.09 -9.41 35.59
CA LEU A 198 15.20 -9.09 34.17
C LEU A 198 14.37 -7.85 33.86
N THR A 199 14.76 -7.14 32.81
CA THR A 199 14.05 -6.01 32.22
C THR A 199 13.56 -6.34 30.81
N ILE A 200 12.66 -5.55 30.26
CA ILE A 200 12.22 -5.69 28.86
C ILE A 200 13.42 -5.47 27.91
N GLY A 201 14.37 -4.59 28.32
CA GLY A 201 15.61 -4.36 27.57
C GLY A 201 16.47 -5.61 27.44
N ASP A 202 16.51 -6.48 28.47
CA ASP A 202 17.26 -7.73 28.43
C ASP A 202 16.64 -8.72 27.43
N ILE A 203 15.30 -8.75 27.34
CA ILE A 203 14.60 -9.57 26.34
C ILE A 203 14.89 -9.08 24.93
N LYS A 204 14.81 -7.75 24.71
CA LYS A 204 15.15 -7.14 23.41
C LYS A 204 16.59 -7.45 23.01
N ALA A 205 17.53 -7.27 23.92
CA ALA A 205 18.94 -7.57 23.67
C ALA A 205 19.20 -9.07 23.36
N ALA A 206 18.48 -9.97 24.01
CA ALA A 206 18.55 -11.40 23.73
C ALA A 206 17.97 -11.73 22.33
N LEU A 207 16.83 -11.12 21.96
CA LEU A 207 16.27 -11.27 20.62
C LEU A 207 17.20 -10.74 19.54
N ASP A 208 17.77 -9.56 19.73
CA ASP A 208 18.70 -8.95 18.78
C ASP A 208 19.97 -9.78 18.59
N ARG A 209 20.38 -10.51 19.64
CA ARG A 209 21.58 -11.38 19.59
C ARG A 209 21.30 -12.74 18.96
N GLU A 210 20.17 -13.37 19.28
CA GLU A 210 19.88 -14.76 18.91
C GLU A 210 19.03 -14.89 17.63
N ASN A 211 18.27 -13.85 17.25
CA ASN A 211 17.40 -13.87 16.07
C ASN A 211 18.09 -13.22 14.86
N ILE A 212 19.33 -13.63 14.58
CA ILE A 212 20.13 -13.10 13.47
C ILE A 212 20.56 -14.22 12.53
N GLU A 213 20.33 -14.03 11.24
CA GLU A 213 20.89 -14.89 10.19
C GLU A 213 22.21 -14.29 9.68
N LEU A 214 23.32 -14.85 10.13
CA LEU A 214 24.64 -14.41 9.69
C LEU A 214 25.08 -15.18 8.45
N PRO A 215 25.64 -14.53 7.41
CA PRO A 215 26.19 -15.21 6.25
C PRO A 215 27.36 -16.12 6.65
N GLY A 216 27.17 -17.43 6.56
CA GLY A 216 28.18 -18.43 6.96
C GLY A 216 29.40 -18.54 6.04
N GLY A 217 29.40 -17.84 4.88
CA GLY A 217 30.48 -17.89 3.90
C GLY A 217 30.49 -19.16 3.04
N LYS A 218 31.67 -19.48 2.48
CA LYS A 218 31.86 -20.61 1.55
C LYS A 218 33.14 -21.32 1.86
N ILE A 219 33.14 -22.65 1.77
CA ILE A 219 34.34 -23.46 1.76
C ILE A 219 34.68 -23.79 0.30
N ARG A 220 35.88 -23.40 -0.16
CA ARG A 220 36.36 -23.73 -1.51
C ARG A 220 37.27 -24.95 -1.43
N GLY A 221 36.84 -26.03 -2.06
CA GLY A 221 37.75 -27.16 -2.40
C GLY A 221 38.28 -27.03 -3.82
N ASN A 222 39.13 -27.94 -4.24
CA ASN A 222 39.72 -27.90 -5.58
C ASN A 222 38.71 -28.15 -6.70
N GLU A 223 37.66 -28.92 -6.46
CA GLU A 223 36.64 -29.29 -7.44
C GLU A 223 35.22 -28.95 -6.99
N THR A 224 35.00 -28.62 -5.72
CA THR A 224 33.67 -28.36 -5.17
C THR A 224 33.68 -27.10 -4.31
N GLN A 225 32.56 -26.39 -4.32
CA GLN A 225 32.32 -25.23 -3.46
C GLN A 225 31.10 -25.53 -2.58
N LEU A 226 31.28 -25.49 -1.27
CA LEU A 226 30.22 -25.68 -0.29
C LEU A 226 29.83 -24.31 0.28
N ILE A 227 28.54 -23.99 0.22
CA ILE A 227 27.96 -22.80 0.84
C ILE A 227 27.52 -23.19 2.25
N ILE A 228 28.03 -22.48 3.25
CA ILE A 228 27.60 -22.67 4.64
C ILE A 228 26.36 -21.82 4.86
N LYS A 229 25.24 -22.47 5.17
CA LYS A 229 24.03 -21.80 5.61
C LYS A 229 23.89 -21.93 7.12
N THR A 230 23.86 -20.80 7.81
CA THR A 230 23.57 -20.75 9.26
C THR A 230 22.07 -20.62 9.48
N PHE A 231 21.50 -21.43 10.37
CA PHE A 231 20.13 -21.35 10.81
C PHE A 231 20.11 -20.65 12.17
N GLY A 232 20.15 -19.32 12.17
CA GLY A 232 20.16 -18.51 13.39
C GLY A 232 18.87 -17.73 13.62
N LYS A 233 17.92 -17.77 12.65
CA LYS A 233 16.65 -17.07 12.78
C LYS A 233 15.62 -17.97 13.47
N LEU A 234 15.02 -17.46 14.55
CA LEU A 234 13.93 -18.11 15.24
C LEU A 234 12.67 -18.09 14.34
N THR A 235 12.02 -19.22 14.14
CA THR A 235 10.90 -19.34 13.20
C THR A 235 9.62 -19.85 13.85
N THR A 236 9.72 -20.62 14.93
CA THR A 236 8.58 -21.22 15.60
C THR A 236 8.36 -20.65 17.00
N ALA A 237 7.14 -20.73 17.52
CA ALA A 237 6.86 -20.31 18.89
C ALA A 237 7.71 -21.07 19.92
N GLU A 238 8.08 -22.32 19.62
CA GLU A 238 8.96 -23.14 20.46
C GLU A 238 10.38 -22.57 20.51
N ASP A 239 10.93 -22.15 19.35
CA ASP A 239 12.26 -21.53 19.31
C ASP A 239 12.31 -20.25 20.16
N PHE A 240 11.24 -19.43 20.07
CA PHE A 240 11.15 -18.20 20.88
C PHE A 240 10.93 -18.50 22.38
N ASN A 241 10.17 -19.53 22.72
CA ASN A 241 10.00 -19.95 24.11
C ASN A 241 11.30 -20.49 24.71
N ASP A 242 12.14 -21.11 23.92
CA ASP A 242 13.45 -21.62 24.33
C ASP A 242 14.59 -20.59 24.23
N LEU A 243 14.31 -19.36 23.79
CA LEU A 243 15.29 -18.27 23.72
C LEU A 243 15.97 -18.06 25.08
N ILE A 244 17.31 -18.08 25.11
CA ILE A 244 18.11 -17.86 26.31
C ILE A 244 18.20 -16.37 26.59
N LEU A 245 17.59 -15.92 27.68
CA LEU A 245 17.64 -14.53 28.13
C LEU A 245 18.91 -14.24 28.91
N ARG A 246 19.28 -15.13 29.83
CA ARG A 246 20.49 -15.04 30.67
C ARG A 246 21.00 -16.41 31.07
N GLU A 247 22.30 -16.55 31.11
CA GLU A 247 22.99 -17.70 31.66
C GLU A 247 23.90 -17.20 32.78
N ASP A 248 23.75 -17.77 33.99
CA ASP A 248 24.56 -17.45 35.15
C ASP A 248 24.88 -18.74 35.95
N ASN A 249 25.66 -18.60 37.03
CA ASN A 249 26.03 -19.73 37.88
C ASN A 249 24.84 -20.44 38.54
N ASN A 250 23.63 -19.85 38.49
CA ASN A 250 22.39 -20.40 39.06
C ASN A 250 21.53 -21.14 38.02
N GLY A 251 21.95 -21.11 36.75
CA GLY A 251 21.27 -21.79 35.67
C GLY A 251 20.97 -20.90 34.45
N VAL A 252 20.26 -21.48 33.49
CA VAL A 252 19.85 -20.82 32.26
C VAL A 252 18.39 -20.36 32.40
N ILE A 253 18.13 -19.07 32.21
CA ILE A 253 16.80 -18.49 32.20
C ILE A 253 16.36 -18.36 30.74
N ARG A 254 15.27 -19.00 30.38
CA ARG A 254 14.67 -18.97 29.04
C ARG A 254 13.45 -18.06 29.01
N PHE A 255 12.99 -17.69 27.80
CA PHE A 255 11.81 -16.85 27.65
C PHE A 255 10.55 -17.48 28.27
N LYS A 256 10.36 -18.80 28.15
CA LYS A 256 9.25 -19.55 28.78
C LYS A 256 9.15 -19.42 30.30
N ASP A 257 10.24 -19.05 30.97
CA ASP A 257 10.27 -18.85 32.42
C ASP A 257 9.64 -17.51 32.83
N VAL A 258 9.62 -16.53 31.93
CA VAL A 258 9.14 -15.15 32.15
C VAL A 258 7.95 -14.76 31.28
N GLY A 259 7.58 -15.61 30.28
CA GLY A 259 6.52 -15.29 29.35
C GLY A 259 6.09 -16.47 28.51
N ILE A 260 5.31 -16.19 27.47
CA ILE A 260 4.84 -17.18 26.47
C ILE A 260 4.97 -16.53 25.09
N ALA A 261 5.60 -17.23 24.17
CA ALA A 261 5.61 -16.86 22.75
C ALA A 261 4.52 -17.62 22.02
N GLU A 262 3.76 -16.93 21.20
CA GLU A 262 2.73 -17.52 20.34
C GLU A 262 2.65 -16.84 18.99
N LEU A 263 2.26 -17.58 17.96
CA LEU A 263 1.99 -17.05 16.64
C LEU A 263 0.57 -16.50 16.61
N ALA A 264 0.43 -15.18 16.56
CA ALA A 264 -0.84 -14.46 16.65
C ALA A 264 -0.90 -13.30 15.65
N PRO A 265 -2.06 -12.63 15.50
CA PRO A 265 -2.17 -11.47 14.61
C PRO A 265 -1.24 -10.32 15.03
N GLU A 266 -0.60 -9.65 14.06
CA GLU A 266 0.15 -8.43 14.29
C GLU A 266 -0.73 -7.32 14.90
N ASN A 267 -1.96 -7.19 14.40
CA ASN A 267 -2.97 -6.26 14.93
C ASN A 267 -4.30 -7.01 15.14
N GLU A 268 -4.73 -7.08 16.41
CA GLU A 268 -5.99 -7.71 16.79
C GLU A 268 -7.22 -6.82 16.59
N GLU A 269 -7.02 -5.50 16.57
CA GLU A 269 -8.11 -4.52 16.47
C GLU A 269 -8.61 -4.36 15.03
N ALA A 270 -7.76 -4.63 14.04
CA ALA A 270 -8.15 -4.55 12.63
C ALA A 270 -9.13 -5.67 12.27
N SER A 271 -10.30 -5.29 11.78
CA SER A 271 -11.30 -6.25 11.28
C SER A 271 -12.06 -5.72 10.09
N SER A 272 -12.18 -6.54 9.05
CA SER A 272 -13.08 -6.31 7.92
C SER A 272 -14.17 -7.35 7.89
N ARG A 273 -15.40 -6.96 7.52
CA ARG A 273 -16.53 -7.88 7.42
C ARG A 273 -17.34 -7.61 6.16
N LYS A 274 -17.78 -8.67 5.51
CA LYS A 274 -18.77 -8.64 4.42
C LYS A 274 -19.96 -9.49 4.81
N ASN A 275 -21.16 -8.89 4.80
CA ASN A 275 -22.39 -9.56 5.22
C ASN A 275 -22.27 -10.19 6.62
N ASN A 276 -21.62 -9.49 7.53
CA ASN A 276 -21.31 -9.92 8.90
C ASN A 276 -20.34 -11.10 9.05
N VAL A 277 -19.75 -11.60 7.94
CA VAL A 277 -18.71 -12.65 7.95
C VAL A 277 -17.34 -11.95 7.88
N PRO A 278 -16.38 -12.36 8.74
CA PRO A 278 -15.02 -11.83 8.67
C PRO A 278 -14.40 -12.06 7.29
N CYS A 279 -13.68 -11.08 6.78
CA CYS A 279 -13.01 -11.14 5.48
C CYS A 279 -11.69 -10.38 5.49
N VAL A 280 -10.86 -10.67 4.52
CA VAL A 280 -9.69 -9.86 4.16
C VAL A 280 -10.10 -8.97 2.99
N SER A 281 -9.89 -7.67 3.12
CA SER A 281 -10.17 -6.69 2.06
C SER A 281 -8.89 -6.31 1.33
N MET A 282 -8.99 -6.11 0.02
CA MET A 282 -7.88 -5.66 -0.82
C MET A 282 -8.33 -4.44 -1.61
N GLY A 283 -7.62 -3.33 -1.47
CA GLY A 283 -7.87 -2.10 -2.23
C GLY A 283 -6.88 -1.96 -3.38
N ILE A 284 -7.38 -1.82 -4.60
CA ILE A 284 -6.56 -1.68 -5.80
C ILE A 284 -6.53 -0.22 -6.20
N VAL A 285 -5.34 0.37 -6.27
CA VAL A 285 -5.10 1.77 -6.63
C VAL A 285 -4.58 1.84 -8.05
N ALA A 286 -5.15 2.73 -8.86
CA ALA A 286 -4.69 2.98 -10.22
C ALA A 286 -3.47 3.91 -10.25
N GLN A 287 -2.66 3.82 -11.31
CA GLN A 287 -1.63 4.82 -11.57
C GLN A 287 -2.27 6.14 -11.99
N PRO A 288 -1.73 7.28 -11.56
CA PRO A 288 -2.19 8.59 -11.98
C PRO A 288 -2.29 8.70 -13.51
N GLY A 289 -3.42 9.17 -14.00
CA GLY A 289 -3.64 9.35 -15.43
C GLY A 289 -3.98 8.11 -16.24
N SER A 290 -4.05 6.94 -15.62
CA SER A 290 -4.43 5.69 -16.29
C SER A 290 -5.95 5.59 -16.53
N ASN A 291 -6.34 4.71 -17.45
CA ASN A 291 -7.75 4.43 -17.73
C ASN A 291 -8.31 3.44 -16.70
N GLN A 292 -9.01 3.95 -15.69
CA GLN A 292 -9.56 3.15 -14.59
C GLN A 292 -10.52 2.05 -15.08
N ILE A 293 -11.27 2.28 -16.17
CA ILE A 293 -12.22 1.31 -16.73
C ILE A 293 -11.48 0.11 -17.32
N GLU A 294 -10.40 0.34 -18.10
CA GLU A 294 -9.61 -0.74 -18.68
C GLU A 294 -8.90 -1.57 -17.60
N ILE A 295 -8.38 -0.91 -16.56
CA ILE A 295 -7.76 -1.58 -15.42
C ILE A 295 -8.78 -2.51 -14.75
N VAL A 296 -9.99 -2.02 -14.48
CA VAL A 296 -11.04 -2.82 -13.84
C VAL A 296 -11.50 -3.98 -14.73
N ASP A 297 -11.61 -3.77 -16.04
CA ASP A 297 -11.92 -4.86 -16.99
C ASP A 297 -10.84 -5.94 -16.96
N GLU A 298 -9.57 -5.57 -16.88
CA GLU A 298 -8.48 -6.53 -16.77
C GLU A 298 -8.45 -7.22 -15.40
N ILE A 299 -8.80 -6.49 -14.32
CA ILE A 299 -8.97 -7.08 -12.99
C ILE A 299 -10.04 -8.19 -13.06
N TYR A 300 -11.22 -7.93 -13.63
CA TYR A 300 -12.27 -8.94 -13.73
C TYR A 300 -11.82 -10.17 -14.51
N LYS A 301 -11.13 -10.00 -15.63
CA LYS A 301 -10.57 -11.14 -16.40
C LYS A 301 -9.53 -11.92 -15.57
N ARG A 302 -8.71 -11.22 -14.80
CA ARG A 302 -7.70 -11.85 -13.94
C ARG A 302 -8.37 -12.60 -12.78
N LEU A 303 -9.42 -12.02 -12.19
CA LEU A 303 -10.21 -12.66 -11.13
C LEU A 303 -10.81 -14.00 -11.58
N ASP A 304 -11.29 -14.09 -12.83
CA ASP A 304 -11.83 -15.34 -13.37
C ASP A 304 -10.76 -16.45 -13.52
N LYS A 305 -9.51 -16.07 -13.74
CA LYS A 305 -8.37 -17.02 -13.73
C LYS A 305 -8.02 -17.42 -12.30
N ILE A 306 -7.87 -16.45 -11.41
CA ILE A 306 -7.53 -16.70 -9.99
C ILE A 306 -8.57 -17.64 -9.37
N LYS A 307 -9.87 -17.41 -9.60
CA LYS A 307 -10.95 -18.25 -9.06
C LYS A 307 -10.89 -19.72 -9.52
N LYS A 308 -10.31 -20.01 -10.67
CA LYS A 308 -10.14 -21.40 -11.17
C LYS A 308 -8.99 -22.13 -10.48
N GLU A 309 -7.98 -21.39 -10.05
CA GLU A 309 -6.77 -21.92 -9.41
C GLU A 309 -6.88 -21.92 -7.88
N MET A 310 -7.90 -21.25 -7.35
CA MET A 310 -8.11 -21.03 -5.92
C MET A 310 -8.66 -22.27 -5.23
N PRO A 311 -8.24 -22.54 -3.98
CA PRO A 311 -8.85 -23.57 -3.14
C PRO A 311 -10.38 -23.41 -3.02
N PRO A 312 -11.16 -24.49 -3.02
CA PRO A 312 -12.63 -24.42 -3.03
C PRO A 312 -13.24 -23.83 -1.74
N ASP A 313 -12.49 -23.81 -0.66
CA ASP A 313 -12.86 -23.25 0.65
C ASP A 313 -12.64 -21.75 0.76
N ILE A 314 -12.05 -21.11 -0.26
CA ILE A 314 -11.84 -19.67 -0.33
C ILE A 314 -12.79 -19.04 -1.37
N ILE A 315 -13.43 -17.94 -0.97
CA ILE A 315 -14.35 -17.18 -1.82
C ILE A 315 -13.75 -15.79 -2.07
N LEU A 316 -13.47 -15.48 -3.34
CA LEU A 316 -13.01 -14.17 -3.78
C LEU A 316 -14.14 -13.44 -4.49
N GLY A 317 -14.49 -12.26 -4.02
CA GLY A 317 -15.55 -11.44 -4.56
C GLY A 317 -15.17 -9.97 -4.66
N VAL A 318 -15.92 -9.24 -5.50
CA VAL A 318 -15.85 -7.79 -5.56
C VAL A 318 -16.74 -7.22 -4.46
N GLY A 319 -16.19 -6.34 -3.64
CA GLY A 319 -16.90 -5.65 -2.59
C GLY A 319 -17.45 -4.30 -3.05
N TYR A 320 -16.63 -3.54 -3.74
CA TYR A 320 -16.96 -2.23 -4.28
C TYR A 320 -16.21 -1.98 -5.59
N ASP A 321 -16.87 -1.44 -6.58
CA ASP A 321 -16.32 -1.04 -7.87
C ASP A 321 -16.77 0.40 -8.20
N ARG A 322 -15.82 1.34 -8.08
CA ARG A 322 -16.04 2.76 -8.34
C ARG A 322 -16.39 3.03 -9.82
N THR A 323 -15.85 2.21 -10.73
CA THR A 323 -16.09 2.41 -12.17
C THR A 323 -17.51 2.14 -12.62
N THR A 324 -18.32 1.44 -11.83
CA THR A 324 -19.72 1.17 -12.13
C THR A 324 -20.52 2.46 -12.35
N PHE A 325 -20.29 3.47 -11.52
CA PHE A 325 -20.93 4.78 -11.67
C PHE A 325 -20.45 5.50 -12.94
N VAL A 326 -19.12 5.51 -13.15
CA VAL A 326 -18.51 6.14 -14.33
C VAL A 326 -19.01 5.51 -15.63
N ARG A 327 -19.12 4.17 -15.68
CA ARG A 327 -19.68 3.45 -16.84
C ARG A 327 -21.13 3.85 -17.16
N LYS A 328 -21.96 3.98 -16.13
CA LYS A 328 -23.36 4.44 -16.30
C LYS A 328 -23.41 5.86 -16.84
N ALA A 329 -22.64 6.78 -16.27
CA ALA A 329 -22.58 8.17 -16.73
C ALA A 329 -22.13 8.27 -18.21
N ILE A 330 -21.11 7.51 -18.62
CA ILE A 330 -20.66 7.47 -20.01
C ILE A 330 -21.74 6.90 -20.93
N PHE A 331 -22.44 5.86 -20.49
CA PHE A 331 -23.53 5.26 -21.28
C PHE A 331 -24.63 6.28 -21.51
N GLU A 332 -25.09 7.00 -20.49
CA GLU A 332 -26.12 8.06 -20.60
C GLU A 332 -25.69 9.20 -21.52
N VAL A 333 -24.41 9.63 -21.44
CA VAL A 333 -23.86 10.66 -22.36
C VAL A 333 -23.84 10.15 -23.80
N LYS A 334 -23.44 8.90 -24.05
CA LYS A 334 -23.47 8.30 -25.39
C LYS A 334 -24.89 8.21 -25.95
N GLU A 335 -25.84 7.78 -25.13
CA GLU A 335 -27.25 7.67 -25.51
C GLU A 335 -27.84 9.04 -25.88
N THR A 336 -27.60 10.06 -25.05
CA THR A 336 -28.07 11.43 -25.34
C THR A 336 -27.45 12.02 -26.61
N LEU A 337 -26.14 11.76 -26.85
CA LEU A 337 -25.49 12.17 -28.10
C LEU A 337 -26.09 11.49 -29.34
N ILE A 338 -26.37 10.18 -29.27
CA ILE A 338 -27.01 9.44 -30.38
C ILE A 338 -28.40 9.99 -30.66
N ILE A 339 -29.20 10.24 -29.60
CA ILE A 339 -30.51 10.84 -29.73
C ILE A 339 -30.43 12.24 -30.36
N ALA A 340 -29.50 13.09 -29.89
CA ALA A 340 -29.29 14.43 -30.41
C ALA A 340 -28.93 14.40 -31.91
N ILE A 341 -27.99 13.54 -32.31
CA ILE A 341 -27.58 13.37 -33.71
C ILE A 341 -28.73 12.85 -34.58
N SER A 342 -29.55 11.97 -34.02
CA SER A 342 -30.71 11.42 -34.74
C SER A 342 -31.87 12.42 -34.96
N LEU A 343 -31.94 13.43 -34.08
CA LEU A 343 -32.97 14.49 -34.17
C LEU A 343 -32.55 15.65 -35.06
N VAL A 344 -31.28 15.85 -35.33
CA VAL A 344 -30.71 16.86 -36.24
C VAL A 344 -30.57 16.31 -37.65
#